data_4b68facd3111b2ad4da89ca1f310c875
#
_entry.id   4b68facd3111b2ad4da89ca1f310c875
#
_cell.length_a   1.000
_cell.length_b   1.000
_cell.length_c   1.000
_cell.angle_alpha   90.00
_cell.angle_beta   90.00
_cell.angle_gamma   90.00
#
_symmetry.space_group_name_H-M   'P 1'
#
loop_
_entity.id
_entity.type
_entity.pdbx_description
1 polymer ?
#
loop_
_entity_poly.entity_id
_entity_poly.type
_entity_poly.pdbx_seq_one_letter_code
_entity_poly.pdbx_strand_id
1 'polypeptide(L)'
;MLTTGHLDAVDFWSWYARWWPMLLIGLGGLLLLEHFMDAGSPWVGRRPMGGIVWLVILMIALGAVAREGHLVGPFAWNFGDHNNDDFWSWMGPEHDNDVQIDQALSSAKPSITVNVPRGDVTITPSTDGQMHIRAHQMVHRSSDNEARQLFEELKPKVETSSNGAVVTVPDKEATRVDLTMEVPAAAYATITAQHGDVTADGLTGGIQVTDDHGDVKLEDMAADAHARMNHGDFSAHNMQGKVLVDGTGDDVTISEVKGEARVDGEFFGDIHLEQVSGTVHYHSSMTDLEIPHLVGSLTLDKSDLSISRAAGPVRVIAKSKDIDMSQIAGDAHIEDSNGDVTVATASPLGNVEIADHTGDVVLTMPEDASFSVTGNASGDEDIRTDFPLHMTNNDGRQTLDGAVGHGGVRLHLEAEHGNLELRKGSSATLSMNESGDNGETAKHFKAPAGAKPTVEQQ
;
A
#
# COMPACT_ATOMS: atom_id res chain seq x y z
N MET A 1 41.21 37.22 -43.00
CA MET A 1 39.87 37.70 -42.58
C MET A 1 39.36 36.73 -41.55
N LEU A 2 39.53 37.08 -40.28
CA LEU A 2 38.99 36.31 -39.13
C LEU A 2 37.59 36.82 -38.85
N THR A 3 36.58 36.01 -39.13
CA THR A 3 35.19 36.29 -38.74
C THR A 3 35.02 35.97 -37.28
N THR A 4 34.94 36.96 -36.44
CA THR A 4 34.52 36.86 -35.04
C THR A 4 33.02 36.49 -35.03
N GLY A 5 32.73 35.20 -34.74
CA GLY A 5 31.35 34.76 -34.48
C GLY A 5 30.89 35.33 -33.15
N HIS A 6 29.91 36.21 -33.19
CA HIS A 6 29.10 36.53 -32.01
C HIS A 6 28.31 35.30 -31.62
N LEU A 7 28.69 34.69 -30.50
CA LEU A 7 27.79 33.75 -29.82
C LEU A 7 26.63 34.58 -29.24
N ASP A 8 25.46 34.44 -29.80
CA ASP A 8 24.28 35.10 -29.28
C ASP A 8 24.01 34.61 -27.86
N ALA A 9 23.73 35.53 -26.93
CA ALA A 9 23.45 35.22 -25.53
C ALA A 9 22.31 34.21 -25.39
N VAL A 10 21.41 34.13 -26.35
CA VAL A 10 20.31 33.17 -26.44
C VAL A 10 20.82 31.74 -26.63
N ASP A 11 21.85 31.55 -27.46
CA ASP A 11 22.46 30.21 -27.69
C ASP A 11 23.23 29.71 -26.46
N PHE A 12 23.87 30.60 -25.72
CA PHE A 12 24.55 30.26 -24.47
C PHE A 12 23.57 29.81 -23.39
N TRP A 13 22.44 30.51 -23.24
CA TRP A 13 21.43 30.15 -22.24
C TRP A 13 20.70 28.82 -22.56
N SER A 14 20.42 28.58 -23.83
CA SER A 14 19.83 27.29 -24.27
C SER A 14 20.79 26.11 -24.06
N TRP A 15 22.08 26.34 -24.37
CA TRP A 15 23.14 25.35 -24.09
C TRP A 15 23.30 25.09 -22.60
N TYR A 16 23.35 26.15 -21.78
CA TYR A 16 23.47 26.04 -20.32
C TYR A 16 22.27 25.32 -19.70
N ALA A 17 21.05 25.69 -20.09
CA ALA A 17 19.82 25.04 -19.60
C ALA A 17 19.79 23.54 -19.92
N ARG A 18 20.42 23.10 -20.99
CA ARG A 18 20.47 21.70 -21.39
C ARG A 18 21.56 20.90 -20.66
N TRP A 19 22.71 21.53 -20.35
CA TRP A 19 23.90 20.82 -19.87
C TRP A 19 24.23 21.06 -18.39
N TRP A 20 23.54 21.94 -17.69
CA TRP A 20 23.82 22.25 -16.29
C TRP A 20 23.79 21.04 -15.33
N PRO A 21 22.93 19.99 -15.50
CA PRO A 21 23.00 18.81 -14.65
C PRO A 21 24.29 18.02 -14.85
N MET A 22 24.79 17.93 -16.10
CA MET A 22 26.06 17.29 -16.40
C MET A 22 27.25 18.05 -15.81
N LEU A 23 27.17 19.38 -15.73
CA LEU A 23 28.18 20.19 -15.06
C LEU A 23 28.20 19.96 -13.56
N LEU A 24 27.06 19.73 -12.92
CA LEU A 24 26.97 19.35 -11.51
C LEU A 24 27.52 17.97 -11.25
N ILE A 25 27.24 16.99 -12.11
CA ILE A 25 27.80 15.62 -12.01
C ILE A 25 29.32 15.68 -12.20
N GLY A 26 29.82 16.43 -13.17
CA GLY A 26 31.24 16.64 -13.40
C GLY A 26 31.96 17.29 -12.21
N LEU A 27 31.32 18.32 -11.64
CA LEU A 27 31.83 19.01 -10.45
C LEU A 27 31.84 18.08 -9.22
N GLY A 28 30.77 17.31 -9.02
CA GLY A 28 30.68 16.30 -7.94
C GLY A 28 31.73 15.20 -8.09
N GLY A 29 31.95 14.72 -9.32
CA GLY A 29 33.02 13.77 -9.64
C GLY A 29 34.42 14.32 -9.36
N LEU A 30 34.65 15.59 -9.68
CA LEU A 30 35.94 16.26 -9.45
C LEU A 30 36.20 16.46 -7.95
N LEU A 31 35.17 16.78 -7.17
CA LEU A 31 35.24 16.88 -5.70
C LEU A 31 35.52 15.51 -5.04
N LEU A 32 34.88 14.44 -5.55
CA LEU A 32 35.17 13.08 -5.10
C LEU A 32 36.59 12.67 -5.44
N LEU A 33 37.11 12.99 -6.64
CA LEU A 33 38.47 12.71 -7.04
C LEU A 33 39.50 13.45 -6.17
N GLU A 34 39.23 14.74 -5.86
CA GLU A 34 40.05 15.54 -4.94
C GLU A 34 40.04 14.96 -3.54
N HIS A 35 38.88 14.49 -3.05
CA HIS A 35 38.77 13.81 -1.74
C HIS A 35 39.59 12.50 -1.68
N PHE A 36 39.57 11.70 -2.74
CA PHE A 36 40.37 10.47 -2.81
C PHE A 36 41.85 10.72 -2.95
N MET A 37 42.24 11.80 -3.62
CA MET A 37 43.66 12.18 -3.77
C MET A 37 44.26 12.79 -2.49
N ASP A 38 43.47 13.51 -1.69
CA ASP A 38 43.91 14.12 -0.42
C ASP A 38 43.96 13.12 0.76
N ALA A 39 43.39 11.93 0.63
CA ALA A 39 43.42 10.91 1.69
C ALA A 39 44.83 10.36 2.02
N GLY A 40 45.85 10.80 1.31
CA GLY A 40 47.25 10.35 1.49
C GLY A 40 48.21 11.39 2.07
N SER A 41 47.80 12.62 2.41
CA SER A 41 48.75 13.66 2.86
C SER A 41 48.34 14.33 4.20
N PRO A 42 49.20 14.24 5.25
CA PRO A 42 48.89 14.80 6.57
C PRO A 42 49.16 16.30 6.73
N TRP A 43 49.45 17.05 5.67
CA TRP A 43 49.90 18.44 5.72
C TRP A 43 49.18 19.37 4.74
N VAL A 44 47.88 19.60 4.92
CA VAL A 44 47.22 20.77 4.27
C VAL A 44 46.19 21.37 5.22
N GLY A 45 46.45 22.64 5.60
CA GLY A 45 45.58 23.44 6.47
C GLY A 45 44.18 23.60 5.87
N ARG A 46 43.17 23.73 6.76
CA ARG A 46 41.79 23.99 6.48
C ARG A 46 41.61 24.99 5.32
N ARG A 47 41.30 24.52 4.14
CA ARG A 47 40.80 25.37 3.04
C ARG A 47 39.34 25.72 3.29
N PRO A 48 38.91 26.96 3.02
CA PRO A 48 37.57 27.38 3.27
C PRO A 48 36.60 26.66 2.28
N MET A 49 35.86 25.65 2.75
CA MET A 49 34.78 24.99 2.03
C MET A 49 33.66 25.98 1.59
N GLY A 50 33.66 27.21 2.10
CA GLY A 50 32.66 28.23 1.82
C GLY A 50 32.54 28.61 0.35
N GLY A 51 33.64 28.63 -0.41
CA GLY A 51 33.60 29.03 -1.81
C GLY A 51 32.89 28.04 -2.73
N ILE A 52 33.06 26.74 -2.49
CA ILE A 52 32.44 25.68 -3.30
C ILE A 52 30.94 25.58 -2.99
N VAL A 53 30.57 25.68 -1.71
CA VAL A 53 29.16 25.72 -1.30
C VAL A 53 28.45 26.93 -1.91
N TRP A 54 29.09 28.11 -1.90
CA TRP A 54 28.55 29.31 -2.56
C TRP A 54 28.42 29.15 -4.06
N LEU A 55 29.33 28.48 -4.73
CA LEU A 55 29.28 28.24 -6.17
C LEU A 55 28.16 27.28 -6.55
N VAL A 56 27.92 26.23 -5.74
CA VAL A 56 26.77 25.33 -5.91
C VAL A 56 25.45 26.05 -5.65
N ILE A 57 25.36 26.86 -4.62
CA ILE A 57 24.17 27.69 -4.34
C ILE A 57 23.93 28.70 -5.46
N LEU A 58 24.98 29.32 -6.00
CA LEU A 58 24.89 30.25 -7.12
C LEU A 58 24.40 29.54 -8.41
N MET A 59 24.88 28.32 -8.67
CA MET A 59 24.42 27.54 -9.82
C MET A 59 22.97 27.10 -9.67
N ILE A 60 22.55 26.71 -8.47
CA ILE A 60 21.12 26.39 -8.18
C ILE A 60 20.25 27.64 -8.30
N ALA A 61 20.72 28.79 -7.79
CA ALA A 61 19.99 30.06 -7.88
C ALA A 61 19.89 30.56 -9.33
N LEU A 62 20.95 30.43 -10.12
CA LEU A 62 20.96 30.75 -11.56
C LEU A 62 20.02 29.79 -12.35
N GLY A 63 19.99 28.51 -11.99
CA GLY A 63 19.06 27.53 -12.53
C GLY A 63 17.60 27.90 -12.18
N ALA A 64 17.34 28.32 -10.95
CA ALA A 64 16.02 28.78 -10.50
C ALA A 64 15.57 30.08 -11.19
N VAL A 65 16.47 31.06 -11.36
CA VAL A 65 16.19 32.33 -12.09
C VAL A 65 15.97 32.07 -13.59
N ALA A 66 16.71 31.14 -14.18
CA ALA A 66 16.48 30.72 -15.57
C ALA A 66 15.11 30.00 -15.72
N ARG A 67 14.57 29.45 -14.65
CA ARG A 67 13.25 28.82 -14.60
C ARG A 67 12.10 29.83 -14.45
N GLU A 68 12.28 30.90 -13.69
CA GLU A 68 11.23 31.94 -13.46
C GLU A 68 11.21 33.07 -14.50
N GLY A 69 12.29 33.26 -15.23
CA GLY A 69 12.34 34.25 -16.33
C GLY A 69 11.67 33.68 -17.59
N HIS A 70 10.63 34.37 -18.09
CA HIS A 70 9.87 34.07 -19.31
C HIS A 70 10.69 33.96 -20.61
N LEU A 71 11.95 33.54 -20.54
CA LEU A 71 12.89 33.51 -21.70
C LEU A 71 13.23 32.09 -22.18
N VAL A 72 12.71 31.03 -21.54
CA VAL A 72 12.95 29.67 -22.00
C VAL A 72 11.62 28.94 -22.10
N GLY A 73 11.27 28.58 -23.33
CA GLY A 73 10.12 27.73 -23.62
C GLY A 73 10.15 26.38 -22.88
N PRO A 74 9.21 25.51 -23.09
CA PRO A 74 8.58 24.61 -22.13
C PRO A 74 9.50 23.52 -21.57
N PHE A 75 10.25 23.85 -20.52
CA PHE A 75 10.81 22.88 -19.58
C PHE A 75 10.28 23.19 -18.17
N ALA A 76 8.96 23.14 -18.01
CA ALA A 76 8.36 23.03 -16.72
C ALA A 76 8.56 21.56 -16.26
N TRP A 77 9.41 21.33 -15.28
CA TRP A 77 9.40 20.09 -14.50
C TRP A 77 8.12 20.09 -13.68
N ASN A 78 7.08 19.52 -14.23
CA ASN A 78 5.86 19.22 -13.52
C ASN A 78 6.13 17.92 -12.76
N PHE A 79 6.37 17.98 -11.47
CA PHE A 79 6.31 16.83 -10.57
C PHE A 79 4.84 16.62 -10.20
N GLY A 80 4.06 16.17 -11.12
CA GLY A 80 2.66 15.86 -10.96
C GLY A 80 2.19 15.27 -12.27
N ASP A 81 1.85 14.00 -12.24
CA ASP A 81 1.29 13.25 -13.35
C ASP A 81 2.27 13.09 -14.54
N HIS A 82 3.24 12.20 -14.39
CA HIS A 82 4.14 11.85 -15.48
C HIS A 82 3.85 10.44 -15.93
N ASN A 83 3.21 10.38 -17.08
CA ASN A 83 3.48 9.30 -18.01
C ASN A 83 5.01 9.25 -18.20
N ASN A 84 5.59 8.09 -18.00
CA ASN A 84 7.01 7.78 -18.03
C ASN A 84 7.68 8.03 -19.42
N ASP A 85 6.96 8.67 -20.35
CA ASP A 85 7.31 8.80 -21.77
C ASP A 85 8.44 9.78 -22.05
N ASP A 86 8.65 10.79 -21.21
CA ASP A 86 9.67 11.84 -21.46
C ASP A 86 11.11 11.41 -21.14
N PHE A 87 11.29 10.40 -20.26
CA PHE A 87 12.63 9.94 -19.90
C PHE A 87 13.31 9.20 -21.07
N TRP A 88 12.54 8.53 -21.93
CA TRP A 88 13.04 7.71 -23.03
C TRP A 88 13.21 8.49 -24.35
N SER A 89 12.71 9.72 -24.43
CA SER A 89 12.74 10.53 -25.67
C SER A 89 14.15 10.79 -26.24
N TRP A 90 15.20 10.65 -25.42
CA TRP A 90 16.61 10.77 -25.85
C TRP A 90 17.12 9.54 -26.60
N MET A 91 16.45 8.38 -26.46
CA MET A 91 16.83 7.13 -27.15
C MET A 91 16.30 6.97 -28.56
N GLY A 92 15.49 7.92 -29.02
CA GLY A 92 14.90 7.92 -30.34
C GLY A 92 13.37 7.86 -30.30
N PRO A 93 12.70 7.95 -31.43
CA PRO A 93 11.26 7.82 -31.52
C PRO A 93 10.79 6.45 -31.02
N GLU A 94 9.60 6.44 -30.44
CA GLU A 94 8.90 5.22 -30.07
C GLU A 94 8.31 4.56 -31.32
N HIS A 95 8.43 3.28 -31.40
CA HIS A 95 7.78 2.43 -32.39
C HIS A 95 6.97 1.37 -31.65
N ASP A 96 5.77 1.10 -32.10
CA ASP A 96 4.86 0.11 -31.54
C ASP A 96 4.50 -0.98 -32.55
N ASN A 97 4.15 -2.17 -32.04
CA ASN A 97 3.71 -3.30 -32.83
C ASN A 97 2.84 -4.24 -32.01
N ASP A 98 1.75 -4.70 -32.59
CA ASP A 98 0.85 -5.67 -31.95
C ASP A 98 1.07 -7.06 -32.50
N VAL A 99 1.16 -8.05 -31.62
CA VAL A 99 1.27 -9.46 -31.95
C VAL A 99 0.12 -10.22 -31.29
N GLN A 100 -0.60 -11.02 -32.06
CA GLN A 100 -1.63 -11.91 -31.54
C GLN A 100 -1.18 -13.36 -31.67
N ILE A 101 -1.35 -14.16 -30.60
CA ILE A 101 -1.04 -15.60 -30.57
C ILE A 101 -2.24 -16.31 -29.97
N ASP A 102 -2.80 -17.24 -30.73
CA ASP A 102 -3.90 -18.11 -30.32
C ASP A 102 -3.36 -19.52 -30.09
N GLN A 103 -3.59 -20.06 -28.90
CA GLN A 103 -3.04 -21.37 -28.51
C GLN A 103 -4.11 -22.26 -27.90
N ALA A 104 -4.32 -23.40 -28.52
CA ALA A 104 -5.16 -24.46 -27.96
C ALA A 104 -4.45 -25.15 -26.78
N LEU A 105 -5.14 -25.29 -25.66
CA LEU A 105 -4.67 -26.02 -24.49
C LEU A 105 -5.39 -27.36 -24.37
N SER A 106 -4.62 -28.39 -24.00
CA SER A 106 -5.16 -29.77 -23.88
C SER A 106 -5.81 -30.04 -22.53
N SER A 107 -5.43 -29.29 -21.50
CA SER A 107 -5.92 -29.46 -20.12
C SER A 107 -7.14 -28.60 -19.86
N ALA A 108 -8.14 -29.14 -19.17
CA ALA A 108 -9.29 -28.36 -18.68
C ALA A 108 -8.92 -27.45 -17.48
N LYS A 109 -7.82 -27.72 -16.81
CA LYS A 109 -7.25 -26.92 -15.73
C LYS A 109 -5.75 -26.73 -16.01
N PRO A 110 -5.40 -25.88 -16.97
CA PRO A 110 -4.02 -25.70 -17.34
C PRO A 110 -3.25 -24.92 -16.29
N SER A 111 -1.95 -25.22 -16.16
CA SER A 111 -1.00 -24.34 -15.48
C SER A 111 -0.39 -23.39 -16.49
N ILE A 112 -0.52 -22.09 -16.28
CA ILE A 112 0.00 -21.06 -17.16
C ILE A 112 1.08 -20.29 -16.43
N THR A 113 2.30 -20.34 -16.94
CA THR A 113 3.43 -19.59 -16.41
C THR A 113 3.75 -18.43 -17.34
N VAL A 114 3.84 -17.22 -16.80
CA VAL A 114 4.10 -15.99 -17.56
C VAL A 114 5.33 -15.31 -16.97
N ASN A 115 6.32 -15.02 -17.82
CA ASN A 115 7.53 -14.31 -17.41
C ASN A 115 7.68 -13.05 -18.27
N VAL A 116 7.58 -11.88 -17.63
CA VAL A 116 7.67 -10.57 -18.28
C VAL A 116 8.69 -9.70 -17.55
N PRO A 117 9.83 -9.40 -18.19
CA PRO A 117 10.83 -8.52 -17.58
C PRO A 117 10.38 -7.06 -17.50
N ARG A 118 9.70 -6.55 -18.56
CA ARG A 118 9.20 -5.16 -18.62
C ARG A 118 7.92 -5.10 -19.40
N GLY A 119 6.86 -4.63 -18.75
CA GLY A 119 5.52 -4.48 -19.32
C GLY A 119 4.44 -5.02 -18.41
N ASP A 120 3.24 -4.58 -18.61
CA ASP A 120 2.09 -4.96 -17.84
C ASP A 120 1.55 -6.32 -18.26
N VAL A 121 0.95 -7.01 -17.31
CA VAL A 121 0.29 -8.30 -17.53
C VAL A 121 -1.16 -8.22 -17.09
N THR A 122 -2.08 -8.36 -18.04
CA THR A 122 -3.51 -8.48 -17.74
C THR A 122 -3.99 -9.88 -18.09
N ILE A 123 -4.62 -10.57 -17.13
CA ILE A 123 -5.17 -11.92 -17.34
C ILE A 123 -6.66 -11.95 -17.02
N THR A 124 -7.46 -12.43 -17.96
CA THR A 124 -8.91 -12.59 -17.84
C THR A 124 -9.37 -13.95 -18.34
N PRO A 125 -10.57 -14.44 -17.97
CA PRO A 125 -11.08 -15.71 -18.45
C PRO A 125 -11.51 -15.64 -19.93
N SER A 126 -11.08 -16.61 -20.72
CA SER A 126 -11.52 -16.78 -22.10
C SER A 126 -12.92 -17.36 -22.18
N THR A 127 -13.66 -16.97 -23.21
CA THR A 127 -15.04 -17.46 -23.45
C THR A 127 -15.10 -18.82 -24.14
N ASP A 128 -14.04 -19.22 -24.84
CA ASP A 128 -13.96 -20.46 -25.62
C ASP A 128 -13.06 -21.54 -25.01
N GLY A 129 -12.44 -21.22 -23.83
CA GLY A 129 -11.55 -22.14 -23.14
C GLY A 129 -10.17 -22.31 -23.79
N GLN A 130 -9.83 -21.45 -24.75
CA GLN A 130 -8.50 -21.40 -25.38
C GLN A 130 -7.67 -20.29 -24.73
N MET A 131 -6.38 -20.24 -25.02
CA MET A 131 -5.50 -19.15 -24.61
C MET A 131 -5.27 -18.20 -25.78
N HIS A 132 -5.62 -16.93 -25.56
CA HIS A 132 -5.37 -15.84 -26.50
C HIS A 132 -4.42 -14.85 -25.85
N ILE A 133 -3.36 -14.51 -26.56
CA ILE A 133 -2.34 -13.56 -26.10
C ILE A 133 -2.30 -12.41 -27.10
N ARG A 134 -2.47 -11.19 -26.62
CA ARG A 134 -2.16 -9.97 -27.34
C ARG A 134 -0.95 -9.33 -26.67
N ALA A 135 0.13 -9.19 -27.40
CA ALA A 135 1.35 -8.53 -26.96
C ALA A 135 1.50 -7.20 -27.69
N HIS A 136 1.48 -6.12 -26.93
CA HIS A 136 1.79 -4.78 -27.41
C HIS A 136 3.25 -4.49 -27.13
N GLN A 137 4.04 -4.37 -28.20
CA GLN A 137 5.49 -4.20 -28.13
C GLN A 137 5.85 -2.74 -28.37
N MET A 138 6.58 -2.12 -27.46
CA MET A 138 7.09 -0.75 -27.56
C MET A 138 8.62 -0.75 -27.59
N VAL A 139 9.20 -0.03 -28.54
CA VAL A 139 10.64 -0.02 -28.80
C VAL A 139 11.10 1.40 -29.09
N HIS A 140 12.09 1.90 -28.38
CA HIS A 140 12.71 3.19 -28.64
C HIS A 140 13.97 3.00 -29.48
N ARG A 141 13.93 3.34 -30.77
CA ARG A 141 15.07 3.25 -31.70
C ARG A 141 15.02 4.38 -32.73
N SER A 142 16.20 4.80 -33.16
CA SER A 142 16.33 5.87 -34.17
C SER A 142 16.06 5.40 -35.60
N SER A 143 15.98 4.08 -35.83
CA SER A 143 15.81 3.48 -37.15
C SER A 143 14.65 2.50 -37.19
N ASP A 144 13.70 2.68 -38.12
CA ASP A 144 12.60 1.77 -38.39
C ASP A 144 13.06 0.32 -38.67
N ASN A 145 14.22 0.14 -39.27
CA ASN A 145 14.72 -1.20 -39.56
C ASN A 145 15.21 -1.92 -38.31
N GLU A 146 15.86 -1.20 -37.40
CA GLU A 146 16.25 -1.76 -36.09
C GLU A 146 15.04 -2.07 -35.23
N ALA A 147 14.02 -1.18 -35.21
CA ALA A 147 12.77 -1.42 -34.53
C ALA A 147 12.08 -2.69 -35.02
N ARG A 148 11.97 -2.89 -36.34
CA ARG A 148 11.37 -4.13 -36.92
C ARG A 148 12.13 -5.38 -36.53
N GLN A 149 13.46 -5.36 -36.48
CA GLN A 149 14.25 -6.52 -36.06
C GLN A 149 13.99 -6.84 -34.58
N LEU A 150 13.92 -5.80 -33.71
CA LEU A 150 13.60 -5.98 -32.32
C LEU A 150 12.19 -6.51 -32.08
N PHE A 151 11.18 -6.07 -32.84
CA PHE A 151 9.83 -6.64 -32.73
C PHE A 151 9.81 -8.14 -33.00
N GLU A 152 10.59 -8.64 -33.95
CA GLU A 152 10.71 -10.09 -34.19
C GLU A 152 11.40 -10.80 -33.00
N GLU A 153 12.41 -10.18 -32.40
CA GLU A 153 13.13 -10.73 -31.26
C GLU A 153 12.32 -10.68 -29.97
N LEU A 154 11.40 -9.68 -29.80
CA LEU A 154 10.55 -9.47 -28.66
C LEU A 154 9.26 -10.29 -28.67
N LYS A 155 8.97 -11.02 -29.73
CA LYS A 155 7.78 -11.87 -29.79
C LYS A 155 7.74 -12.82 -28.59
N PRO A 156 6.61 -12.87 -27.85
CA PRO A 156 6.46 -13.83 -26.78
C PRO A 156 6.65 -15.26 -27.27
N LYS A 157 7.47 -16.01 -26.57
CA LYS A 157 7.68 -17.44 -26.84
C LYS A 157 6.67 -18.23 -26.03
N VAL A 158 5.89 -19.05 -26.70
CA VAL A 158 4.88 -19.90 -26.08
C VAL A 158 5.31 -21.36 -26.23
N GLU A 159 5.59 -22.00 -25.09
CA GLU A 159 5.90 -23.43 -25.00
C GLU A 159 4.72 -24.14 -24.37
N THR A 160 4.09 -25.07 -25.12
CA THR A 160 2.94 -25.82 -24.62
C THR A 160 3.32 -27.22 -24.20
N SER A 161 2.64 -27.71 -23.18
CA SER A 161 2.74 -29.07 -22.66
C SER A 161 1.36 -29.70 -22.49
N SER A 162 1.31 -30.96 -22.08
CA SER A 162 0.05 -31.64 -21.75
C SER A 162 -0.69 -30.97 -20.57
N ASN A 163 0.02 -30.24 -19.72
CA ASN A 163 -0.52 -29.67 -18.47
C ASN A 163 -0.75 -28.16 -18.55
N GLY A 164 -0.29 -27.48 -19.60
CA GLY A 164 -0.43 -26.03 -19.71
C GLY A 164 0.54 -25.38 -20.68
N ALA A 165 0.88 -24.13 -20.43
CA ALA A 165 1.75 -23.32 -21.26
C ALA A 165 2.71 -22.46 -20.44
N VAL A 166 3.87 -22.19 -21.03
CA VAL A 166 4.83 -21.19 -20.53
C VAL A 166 4.95 -20.09 -21.57
N VAL A 167 4.70 -18.87 -21.17
CA VAL A 167 4.82 -17.67 -21.98
C VAL A 167 6.02 -16.87 -21.47
N THR A 168 6.99 -16.61 -22.31
CA THR A 168 8.21 -15.87 -21.95
C THR A 168 8.43 -14.72 -22.91
N VAL A 169 8.49 -13.52 -22.39
CA VAL A 169 8.89 -12.31 -23.10
C VAL A 169 10.42 -12.17 -22.98
N PRO A 170 11.15 -12.03 -24.11
CA PRO A 170 12.57 -11.79 -24.07
C PRO A 170 12.92 -10.44 -23.46
N ASP A 171 13.95 -10.38 -22.61
CA ASP A 171 14.45 -9.12 -22.06
C ASP A 171 15.40 -8.42 -23.04
N LYS A 172 15.11 -7.17 -23.36
CA LYS A 172 15.93 -6.31 -24.22
C LYS A 172 15.98 -4.90 -23.67
N GLU A 173 17.10 -4.23 -23.86
CA GLU A 173 17.24 -2.84 -23.44
C GLU A 173 16.35 -1.88 -24.24
N ALA A 174 15.75 -0.91 -23.54
CA ALA A 174 14.88 0.09 -24.13
C ALA A 174 13.67 -0.49 -24.89
N THR A 175 13.07 -1.54 -24.30
CA THR A 175 11.86 -2.16 -24.81
C THR A 175 10.87 -2.45 -23.69
N ARG A 176 9.59 -2.46 -24.02
CA ARG A 176 8.49 -2.84 -23.14
C ARG A 176 7.52 -3.74 -23.94
N VAL A 177 6.96 -4.73 -23.30
CA VAL A 177 5.95 -5.61 -23.90
C VAL A 177 4.82 -5.85 -22.94
N ASP A 178 3.68 -5.22 -23.19
CA ASP A 178 2.48 -5.43 -22.39
C ASP A 178 1.71 -6.64 -22.93
N LEU A 179 1.31 -7.52 -22.00
CA LEU A 179 0.57 -8.73 -22.32
C LEU A 179 -0.88 -8.63 -21.84
N THR A 180 -1.82 -8.74 -22.76
CA THR A 180 -3.23 -9.01 -22.44
C THR A 180 -3.52 -10.47 -22.81
N MET A 181 -3.91 -11.27 -21.82
CA MET A 181 -4.10 -12.70 -21.95
C MET A 181 -5.52 -13.09 -21.56
N GLU A 182 -6.21 -13.77 -22.45
CA GLU A 182 -7.44 -14.48 -22.12
C GLU A 182 -7.10 -15.97 -21.97
N VAL A 183 -7.45 -16.55 -20.81
CA VAL A 183 -7.08 -17.93 -20.47
C VAL A 183 -8.29 -18.73 -19.99
N PRO A 184 -8.29 -20.07 -20.03
CA PRO A 184 -9.38 -20.83 -19.43
C PRO A 184 -9.61 -20.43 -17.97
N ALA A 185 -10.85 -20.14 -17.57
CA ALA A 185 -11.17 -19.65 -16.24
C ALA A 185 -10.60 -20.54 -15.10
N ALA A 186 -10.52 -21.85 -15.31
CA ALA A 186 -9.98 -22.81 -14.36
C ALA A 186 -8.44 -22.96 -14.42
N ALA A 187 -7.74 -22.08 -15.14
CA ALA A 187 -6.29 -22.06 -15.18
C ALA A 187 -5.70 -21.65 -13.84
N TYR A 188 -4.59 -22.29 -13.46
CA TYR A 188 -3.72 -21.81 -12.40
C TYR A 188 -2.63 -20.95 -13.03
N ALA A 189 -2.60 -19.67 -12.70
CA ALA A 189 -1.64 -18.73 -13.25
C ALA A 189 -0.44 -18.54 -12.31
N THR A 190 0.77 -18.57 -12.86
CA THR A 190 2.01 -18.18 -12.17
C THR A 190 2.65 -17.07 -12.98
N ILE A 191 2.72 -15.86 -12.42
CA ILE A 191 3.22 -14.67 -13.09
C ILE A 191 4.51 -14.22 -12.39
N THR A 192 5.53 -13.95 -13.20
CA THR A 192 6.76 -13.29 -12.75
C THR A 192 6.97 -12.04 -13.57
N ALA A 193 6.80 -10.88 -12.95
CA ALA A 193 7.06 -9.58 -13.52
C ALA A 193 8.25 -8.93 -12.79
N GLN A 194 9.02 -8.10 -13.50
CA GLN A 194 10.10 -7.35 -12.87
C GLN A 194 9.79 -5.85 -12.83
N HIS A 195 9.16 -5.33 -13.91
CA HIS A 195 8.76 -3.93 -14.01
C HIS A 195 7.47 -3.85 -14.82
N GLY A 196 6.37 -3.49 -14.18
CA GLY A 196 5.05 -3.33 -14.77
C GLY A 196 3.96 -3.97 -13.93
N ASP A 197 2.75 -3.55 -14.11
CA ASP A 197 1.63 -3.92 -13.28
C ASP A 197 1.06 -5.30 -13.65
N VAL A 198 0.55 -5.99 -12.66
CA VAL A 198 -0.13 -7.28 -12.84
C VAL A 198 -1.60 -7.15 -12.46
N THR A 199 -2.49 -7.32 -13.42
CA THR A 199 -3.93 -7.35 -13.20
C THR A 199 -4.49 -8.74 -13.54
N ALA A 200 -5.25 -9.33 -12.62
CA ALA A 200 -5.97 -10.57 -12.87
C ALA A 200 -7.42 -10.47 -12.40
N ASP A 201 -8.34 -10.90 -13.24
CA ASP A 201 -9.78 -10.85 -12.98
C ASP A 201 -10.44 -12.19 -13.34
N GLY A 202 -11.39 -12.63 -12.51
CA GLY A 202 -12.35 -13.71 -12.81
C GLY A 202 -11.78 -15.13 -12.85
N LEU A 203 -10.57 -15.41 -12.38
CA LEU A 203 -10.01 -16.76 -12.42
C LEU A 203 -10.58 -17.65 -11.30
N THR A 204 -10.81 -18.91 -11.64
CA THR A 204 -11.29 -19.94 -10.70
C THR A 204 -10.23 -20.97 -10.30
N GLY A 205 -9.06 -20.94 -10.94
CA GLY A 205 -7.97 -21.90 -10.74
C GLY A 205 -6.86 -21.44 -9.79
N GLY A 206 -6.91 -20.19 -9.33
CA GLY A 206 -5.92 -19.60 -8.46
C GLY A 206 -4.77 -18.88 -9.18
N ILE A 207 -4.04 -18.07 -8.40
CA ILE A 207 -2.95 -17.26 -8.95
C ILE A 207 -1.77 -17.16 -7.98
N GLN A 208 -0.57 -17.16 -8.53
CA GLN A 208 0.65 -16.78 -7.84
C GLN A 208 1.35 -15.69 -8.65
N VAL A 209 1.60 -14.55 -8.01
CA VAL A 209 2.30 -13.41 -8.59
C VAL A 209 3.62 -13.22 -7.85
N THR A 210 4.68 -12.97 -8.60
CA THR A 210 5.96 -12.45 -8.07
C THR A 210 6.28 -11.21 -8.88
N ASP A 211 6.30 -10.06 -8.21
CA ASP A 211 6.59 -8.78 -8.83
C ASP A 211 7.66 -8.01 -8.07
N ASP A 212 8.63 -7.45 -8.82
CA ASP A 212 9.68 -6.64 -8.21
C ASP A 212 9.31 -5.15 -8.15
N HIS A 213 8.67 -4.60 -9.20
CA HIS A 213 8.33 -3.19 -9.30
C HIS A 213 7.07 -3.01 -10.15
N GLY A 214 5.94 -2.85 -9.52
CA GLY A 214 4.65 -2.64 -10.14
C GLY A 214 3.51 -2.90 -9.16
N ASP A 215 2.32 -2.55 -9.54
CA ASP A 215 1.13 -2.78 -8.74
C ASP A 215 0.52 -4.14 -9.07
N VAL A 216 -0.01 -4.80 -8.06
CA VAL A 216 -0.73 -6.07 -8.23
C VAL A 216 -2.20 -5.87 -7.90
N LYS A 217 -3.05 -6.09 -8.89
CA LYS A 217 -4.50 -5.97 -8.76
C LYS A 217 -5.22 -7.28 -9.06
N LEU A 218 -5.98 -7.80 -8.10
CA LEU A 218 -6.73 -9.04 -8.20
C LEU A 218 -8.21 -8.79 -7.95
N GLU A 219 -9.08 -9.18 -8.89
CA GLU A 219 -10.53 -8.96 -8.80
C GLU A 219 -11.30 -10.27 -9.08
N ASP A 220 -12.43 -10.45 -8.39
CA ASP A 220 -13.41 -11.52 -8.66
C ASP A 220 -12.83 -12.95 -8.69
N MET A 221 -11.82 -13.24 -7.85
CA MET A 221 -11.14 -14.54 -7.84
C MET A 221 -11.92 -15.58 -7.04
N ALA A 222 -12.15 -16.75 -7.63
CA ALA A 222 -12.85 -17.83 -6.94
C ALA A 222 -11.92 -18.80 -6.18
N ALA A 223 -10.61 -18.65 -6.30
CA ALA A 223 -9.60 -19.51 -5.66
C ALA A 223 -8.54 -18.67 -4.93
N ASP A 224 -7.57 -19.36 -4.35
CA ASP A 224 -6.50 -18.74 -3.56
C ASP A 224 -5.58 -17.87 -4.45
N ALA A 225 -5.16 -16.75 -3.88
CA ALA A 225 -4.20 -15.85 -4.47
C ALA A 225 -2.99 -15.67 -3.55
N HIS A 226 -1.81 -15.70 -4.13
CA HIS A 226 -0.56 -15.44 -3.43
C HIS A 226 0.28 -14.44 -4.22
N ALA A 227 0.57 -13.29 -3.63
CA ALA A 227 1.43 -12.26 -4.19
C ALA A 227 2.71 -12.12 -3.36
N ARG A 228 3.84 -12.07 -4.05
CA ARG A 228 5.13 -11.67 -3.47
C ARG A 228 5.61 -10.43 -4.17
N MET A 229 5.82 -9.37 -3.40
CA MET A 229 6.14 -8.04 -3.92
C MET A 229 7.40 -7.48 -3.28
N ASN A 230 8.10 -6.61 -4.01
CA ASN A 230 9.19 -5.82 -3.46
C ASN A 230 8.88 -4.32 -3.42
N HIS A 231 8.08 -3.80 -4.35
CA HIS A 231 7.66 -2.40 -4.42
C HIS A 231 6.30 -2.32 -5.12
N GLY A 232 5.54 -1.27 -4.85
CA GLY A 232 4.23 -0.99 -5.46
C GLY A 232 3.06 -1.33 -4.54
N ASP A 233 1.86 -1.13 -5.02
CA ASP A 233 0.61 -1.32 -4.29
C ASP A 233 0.01 -2.70 -4.54
N PHE A 234 -0.62 -3.25 -3.51
CA PHE A 234 -1.39 -4.47 -3.64
C PHE A 234 -2.88 -4.19 -3.44
N SER A 235 -3.71 -4.66 -4.36
CA SER A 235 -5.16 -4.61 -4.19
C SER A 235 -5.83 -5.94 -4.52
N ALA A 236 -6.76 -6.37 -3.66
CA ALA A 236 -7.58 -7.56 -3.87
C ALA A 236 -9.03 -7.29 -3.47
N HIS A 237 -9.96 -7.57 -4.38
CA HIS A 237 -11.39 -7.35 -4.18
C HIS A 237 -12.22 -8.56 -4.60
N ASN A 238 -13.28 -8.89 -3.81
CA ASN A 238 -14.20 -9.99 -4.05
C ASN A 238 -13.51 -11.36 -4.23
N MET A 239 -12.80 -11.78 -3.18
CA MET A 239 -12.02 -13.01 -3.18
C MET A 239 -12.79 -14.12 -2.46
N GLN A 240 -13.02 -15.26 -3.13
CA GLN A 240 -13.69 -16.41 -2.51
C GLN A 240 -12.68 -17.32 -1.78
N GLY A 241 -11.41 -17.32 -2.20
CA GLY A 241 -10.31 -18.05 -1.62
C GLY A 241 -9.52 -17.22 -0.60
N LYS A 242 -8.32 -17.68 -0.29
CA LYS A 242 -7.36 -16.97 0.57
C LYS A 242 -6.60 -15.92 -0.24
N VAL A 243 -6.20 -14.86 0.45
CA VAL A 243 -5.30 -13.83 -0.07
C VAL A 243 -4.04 -13.82 0.80
N LEU A 244 -2.90 -14.13 0.21
CA LEU A 244 -1.60 -14.12 0.87
C LEU A 244 -0.71 -13.10 0.18
N VAL A 245 -0.16 -12.17 0.94
CA VAL A 245 0.74 -11.10 0.44
C VAL A 245 2.02 -11.15 1.26
N ASP A 246 3.15 -11.37 0.60
CA ASP A 246 4.46 -11.43 1.24
C ASP A 246 5.41 -10.39 0.64
N GLY A 247 6.25 -9.76 1.45
CA GLY A 247 7.38 -8.98 0.99
C GLY A 247 7.41 -7.53 1.46
N THR A 248 7.63 -6.61 0.54
CA THR A 248 7.68 -5.16 0.81
C THR A 248 6.91 -4.40 -0.24
N GLY A 249 6.33 -3.26 0.10
CA GLY A 249 5.53 -2.46 -0.82
C GLY A 249 5.06 -1.16 -0.20
N ASP A 250 4.12 -0.51 -0.87
CA ASP A 250 3.52 0.73 -0.40
C ASP A 250 2.15 0.44 0.22
N ASP A 251 1.04 0.63 -0.49
CA ASP A 251 -0.30 0.43 0.05
C ASP A 251 -0.81 -1.02 -0.14
N VAL A 252 -1.59 -1.50 0.83
CA VAL A 252 -2.29 -2.80 0.72
C VAL A 252 -3.77 -2.60 0.96
N THR A 253 -4.60 -2.90 -0.04
CA THR A 253 -6.06 -2.85 0.06
C THR A 253 -6.66 -4.23 -0.21
N ILE A 254 -7.35 -4.80 0.78
CA ILE A 254 -8.01 -6.10 0.67
C ILE A 254 -9.46 -5.98 1.14
N SER A 255 -10.40 -6.30 0.27
CA SER A 255 -11.82 -6.19 0.60
C SER A 255 -12.65 -7.36 0.08
N GLU A 256 -13.73 -7.68 0.81
CA GLU A 256 -14.71 -8.73 0.47
C GLU A 256 -14.05 -10.11 0.29
N VAL A 257 -13.30 -10.57 1.31
CA VAL A 257 -12.60 -11.86 1.28
C VAL A 257 -13.37 -12.89 2.11
N LYS A 258 -13.70 -14.04 1.51
CA LYS A 258 -14.33 -15.15 2.25
C LYS A 258 -13.31 -16.05 2.94
N GLY A 259 -12.12 -16.17 2.39
CA GLY A 259 -11.02 -16.91 2.98
C GLY A 259 -10.22 -16.10 4.00
N GLU A 260 -9.03 -16.56 4.29
CA GLU A 260 -8.04 -15.89 5.12
C GLU A 260 -7.40 -14.72 4.32
N ALA A 261 -7.16 -13.59 4.98
CA ALA A 261 -6.33 -12.51 4.47
C ALA A 261 -5.06 -12.43 5.30
N ARG A 262 -3.91 -12.62 4.67
CA ARG A 262 -2.61 -12.62 5.35
C ARG A 262 -1.65 -11.68 4.65
N VAL A 263 -1.06 -10.78 5.41
CA VAL A 263 -0.06 -9.82 4.95
C VAL A 263 1.17 -9.97 5.83
N ASP A 264 2.27 -10.45 5.26
CA ASP A 264 3.55 -10.64 5.94
C ASP A 264 4.63 -9.79 5.29
N GLY A 265 5.17 -8.81 6.01
CA GLY A 265 6.28 -7.99 5.49
C GLY A 265 6.27 -6.55 5.95
N GLU A 266 7.01 -5.72 5.24
CA GLU A 266 7.15 -4.30 5.53
C GLU A 266 6.49 -3.47 4.43
N PHE A 267 5.27 -3.02 4.69
CA PHE A 267 4.53 -2.12 3.80
C PHE A 267 4.58 -0.71 4.39
N PHE A 268 4.96 0.27 3.57
CA PHE A 268 5.28 1.63 4.03
C PHE A 268 4.13 2.61 3.86
N GLY A 269 3.10 2.24 3.13
CA GLY A 269 1.86 2.98 2.93
C GLY A 269 0.76 2.56 3.91
N ASP A 270 -0.47 2.74 3.51
CA ASP A 270 -1.65 2.43 4.29
C ASP A 270 -2.11 0.98 4.05
N ILE A 271 -2.40 0.26 5.12
CA ILE A 271 -2.99 -1.08 5.07
C ILE A 271 -4.48 -0.94 5.35
N HIS A 272 -5.30 -1.29 4.38
CA HIS A 272 -6.76 -1.26 4.52
C HIS A 272 -7.36 -2.63 4.23
N LEU A 273 -7.97 -3.23 5.24
CA LEU A 273 -8.72 -4.48 5.09
C LEU A 273 -10.19 -4.27 5.47
N GLU A 274 -11.09 -4.80 4.68
CA GLU A 274 -12.53 -4.67 4.91
C GLU A 274 -13.27 -5.98 4.59
N GLN A 275 -14.22 -6.35 5.46
CA GLN A 275 -15.14 -7.49 5.24
C GLN A 275 -14.41 -8.80 4.93
N VAL A 276 -13.56 -9.24 5.86
CA VAL A 276 -12.86 -10.53 5.77
C VAL A 276 -13.56 -11.55 6.64
N SER A 277 -14.18 -12.56 6.03
CA SER A 277 -14.92 -13.60 6.74
C SER A 277 -14.01 -14.65 7.40
N GLY A 278 -12.83 -14.87 6.85
CA GLY A 278 -11.81 -15.70 7.46
C GLY A 278 -10.91 -14.92 8.41
N THR A 279 -9.82 -15.51 8.83
CA THR A 279 -8.86 -14.86 9.72
C THR A 279 -8.05 -13.82 8.98
N VAL A 280 -7.90 -12.65 9.58
CA VAL A 280 -6.93 -11.63 9.18
C VAL A 280 -5.66 -11.84 9.98
N HIS A 281 -4.53 -11.95 9.30
CA HIS A 281 -3.19 -11.91 9.88
C HIS A 281 -2.41 -10.78 9.24
N TYR A 282 -1.84 -9.93 10.06
CA TYR A 282 -0.86 -8.93 9.63
C TYR A 282 0.39 -9.07 10.49
N HIS A 283 1.53 -9.20 9.86
CA HIS A 283 2.81 -9.31 10.55
C HIS A 283 3.88 -8.42 9.90
N SER A 284 4.46 -7.56 10.72
CA SER A 284 5.62 -6.72 10.37
C SER A 284 6.59 -6.64 11.54
N SER A 285 7.70 -5.95 11.38
CA SER A 285 8.66 -5.69 12.48
C SER A 285 8.07 -4.86 13.62
N MET A 286 7.01 -4.10 13.37
CA MET A 286 6.40 -3.16 14.32
C MET A 286 5.05 -3.62 14.86
N THR A 287 4.31 -4.44 14.13
CA THR A 287 2.93 -4.83 14.46
C THR A 287 2.69 -6.29 14.10
N ASP A 288 2.06 -7.00 15.02
CA ASP A 288 1.59 -8.38 14.83
C ASP A 288 0.14 -8.45 15.29
N LEU A 289 -0.77 -8.75 14.39
CA LEU A 289 -2.19 -8.84 14.71
C LEU A 289 -2.87 -10.05 14.09
N GLU A 290 -3.85 -10.56 14.83
CA GLU A 290 -4.72 -11.65 14.41
C GLU A 290 -6.17 -11.33 14.76
N ILE A 291 -7.03 -11.35 13.76
CA ILE A 291 -8.48 -11.12 13.90
C ILE A 291 -9.21 -12.28 13.23
N PRO A 292 -9.85 -13.17 13.96
CA PRO A 292 -10.53 -14.33 13.40
C PRO A 292 -11.68 -13.98 12.44
N HIS A 293 -12.33 -12.85 12.63
CA HIS A 293 -13.43 -12.40 11.78
C HIS A 293 -13.56 -10.88 11.79
N LEU A 294 -13.31 -10.25 10.65
CA LEU A 294 -13.40 -8.81 10.45
C LEU A 294 -14.68 -8.47 9.66
N VAL A 295 -15.72 -8.08 10.39
CA VAL A 295 -17.03 -7.69 9.79
C VAL A 295 -16.97 -6.26 9.22
N GLY A 296 -16.21 -5.40 9.85
CA GLY A 296 -16.02 -4.01 9.44
C GLY A 296 -14.70 -3.81 8.72
N SER A 297 -13.92 -2.86 9.21
CA SER A 297 -12.66 -2.45 8.60
C SER A 297 -11.50 -2.45 9.59
N LEU A 298 -10.32 -2.65 9.06
CA LEU A 298 -9.03 -2.43 9.70
C LEU A 298 -8.28 -1.43 8.84
N THR A 299 -7.73 -0.39 9.46
CA THR A 299 -6.83 0.56 8.83
C THR A 299 -5.59 0.69 9.70
N LEU A 300 -4.43 0.52 9.10
CA LEU A 300 -3.15 0.64 9.76
C LEU A 300 -2.26 1.56 8.91
N ASP A 301 -1.76 2.61 9.52
CA ASP A 301 -0.76 3.51 8.95
C ASP A 301 0.50 3.57 9.82
N LYS A 302 1.35 4.59 9.63
CA LYS A 302 2.61 4.73 10.40
C LYS A 302 2.41 4.96 11.89
N SER A 303 1.33 5.64 12.29
CA SER A 303 1.05 6.08 13.67
C SER A 303 -0.15 5.37 14.27
N ASP A 304 -1.16 5.06 13.47
CA ASP A 304 -2.48 4.68 13.93
C ASP A 304 -2.86 3.25 13.49
N LEU A 305 -3.58 2.56 14.36
CA LEU A 305 -4.27 1.30 14.08
C LEU A 305 -5.72 1.43 14.47
N SER A 306 -6.61 1.42 13.50
CA SER A 306 -8.06 1.46 13.72
C SER A 306 -8.70 0.13 13.32
N ILE A 307 -9.50 -0.46 14.21
CA ILE A 307 -10.27 -1.69 13.95
C ILE A 307 -11.73 -1.43 14.29
N SER A 308 -12.61 -1.64 13.35
CA SER A 308 -14.04 -1.53 13.58
C SER A 308 -14.75 -2.85 13.31
N ARG A 309 -15.70 -3.24 14.19
CA ARG A 309 -16.59 -4.41 14.02
C ARG A 309 -15.81 -5.71 13.78
N ALA A 310 -15.03 -6.13 14.76
CA ALA A 310 -14.32 -7.40 14.75
C ALA A 310 -14.90 -8.38 15.78
N ALA A 311 -14.82 -9.68 15.50
CA ALA A 311 -15.30 -10.73 16.38
C ALA A 311 -14.29 -11.88 16.52
N GLY A 312 -14.30 -12.50 17.70
CA GLY A 312 -13.43 -13.63 18.07
C GLY A 312 -12.30 -13.20 18.99
N PRO A 313 -11.35 -14.05 19.29
CA PRO A 313 -10.17 -13.66 20.07
C PRO A 313 -9.28 -12.74 19.22
N VAL A 314 -9.49 -11.44 19.34
CA VAL A 314 -8.65 -10.43 18.67
C VAL A 314 -7.33 -10.31 19.42
N ARG A 315 -6.22 -10.41 18.70
CA ARG A 315 -4.88 -10.21 19.26
C ARG A 315 -4.15 -9.10 18.48
N VAL A 316 -3.63 -8.13 19.22
CA VAL A 316 -2.85 -7.02 18.68
C VAL A 316 -1.60 -6.85 19.53
N ILE A 317 -0.45 -6.89 18.91
CA ILE A 317 0.83 -6.51 19.53
C ILE A 317 1.46 -5.44 18.66
N ALA A 318 1.63 -4.25 19.20
CA ALA A 318 2.23 -3.13 18.52
C ALA A 318 3.40 -2.54 19.34
N LYS A 319 4.30 -1.82 18.66
CA LYS A 319 5.43 -1.18 19.34
C LYS A 319 5.25 0.31 19.50
N SER A 320 4.51 0.94 18.59
CA SER A 320 4.28 2.38 18.64
C SER A 320 3.11 2.73 17.73
N LYS A 321 1.90 2.60 18.27
CA LYS A 321 0.66 2.86 17.56
C LYS A 321 -0.39 3.46 18.51
N ASP A 322 -1.10 4.47 18.03
CA ASP A 322 -2.38 4.82 18.66
C ASP A 322 -3.43 3.80 18.17
N ILE A 323 -3.97 3.03 19.10
CA ILE A 323 -4.87 1.91 18.81
C ILE A 323 -6.31 2.31 19.12
N ASP A 324 -7.17 2.37 18.12
CA ASP A 324 -8.62 2.62 18.27
C ASP A 324 -9.41 1.39 17.81
N MET A 325 -10.06 0.73 18.75
CA MET A 325 -10.84 -0.48 18.48
C MET A 325 -12.29 -0.26 18.87
N SER A 326 -13.21 -0.35 17.91
CA SER A 326 -14.62 -0.13 18.13
C SER A 326 -15.47 -1.35 17.78
N GLN A 327 -16.49 -1.62 18.62
CA GLN A 327 -17.42 -2.75 18.46
C GLN A 327 -16.72 -4.11 18.40
N ILE A 328 -15.85 -4.38 19.36
CA ILE A 328 -15.11 -5.63 19.46
C ILE A 328 -15.89 -6.63 20.29
N ALA A 329 -16.25 -7.75 19.69
CA ALA A 329 -17.00 -8.84 20.32
C ALA A 329 -16.11 -10.05 20.60
N GLY A 330 -16.24 -10.66 21.78
CA GLY A 330 -15.38 -11.78 22.24
C GLY A 330 -14.13 -11.32 22.95
N ASP A 331 -13.16 -12.24 23.07
CA ASP A 331 -11.91 -11.98 23.78
C ASP A 331 -11.03 -10.99 23.00
N ALA A 332 -10.30 -10.13 23.72
CA ALA A 332 -9.34 -9.20 23.15
C ALA A 332 -8.05 -9.18 23.98
N HIS A 333 -6.91 -9.30 23.32
CA HIS A 333 -5.58 -9.19 23.91
C HIS A 333 -4.77 -8.16 23.14
N ILE A 334 -4.43 -7.07 23.82
CA ILE A 334 -3.76 -5.91 23.21
C ILE A 334 -2.51 -5.61 24.04
N GLU A 335 -1.36 -5.57 23.37
CA GLU A 335 -0.09 -5.13 23.93
C GLU A 335 0.46 -3.99 23.05
N ASP A 336 0.70 -2.82 23.65
CA ASP A 336 1.44 -1.75 22.99
C ASP A 336 2.59 -1.26 23.86
N SER A 337 3.64 -0.76 23.19
CA SER A 337 4.79 -0.22 23.92
C SER A 337 4.75 1.29 24.00
N ASN A 338 4.10 1.97 23.07
CA ASN A 338 4.03 3.44 23.07
C ASN A 338 2.91 3.92 22.13
N GLY A 339 1.90 4.52 22.67
CA GLY A 339 0.71 5.06 22.01
C GLY A 339 -0.51 4.91 22.90
N ASP A 340 -1.59 5.58 22.58
CA ASP A 340 -2.83 5.46 23.34
C ASP A 340 -3.66 4.25 22.88
N VAL A 341 -4.26 3.53 23.81
CA VAL A 341 -5.11 2.38 23.51
C VAL A 341 -6.56 2.68 23.88
N THR A 342 -7.42 2.82 22.91
CA THR A 342 -8.87 3.00 23.09
C THR A 342 -9.63 1.79 22.58
N VAL A 343 -10.42 1.15 23.43
CA VAL A 343 -11.20 -0.03 23.07
C VAL A 343 -12.66 0.13 23.49
N ALA A 344 -13.58 -0.09 22.55
CA ALA A 344 -15.02 -0.17 22.84
C ALA A 344 -15.54 -1.57 22.50
N THR A 345 -16.06 -2.27 23.51
CA THR A 345 -16.55 -3.64 23.35
C THR A 345 -18.00 -3.71 22.88
N ALA A 346 -18.36 -4.82 22.27
CA ALA A 346 -19.72 -5.16 21.84
C ALA A 346 -20.12 -6.54 22.32
N SER A 347 -21.42 -6.83 22.38
CA SER A 347 -21.91 -8.18 22.70
C SER A 347 -21.76 -9.13 21.49
N PRO A 348 -21.36 -10.40 21.72
CA PRO A 348 -21.08 -11.04 23.01
C PRO A 348 -19.75 -10.57 23.62
N LEU A 349 -19.78 -10.28 24.93
CA LEU A 349 -18.58 -9.86 25.66
C LEU A 349 -17.61 -11.01 25.88
N GLY A 350 -16.31 -10.73 25.79
CA GLY A 350 -15.22 -11.64 26.14
C GLY A 350 -14.27 -11.09 27.19
N ASN A 351 -13.23 -11.84 27.52
CA ASN A 351 -12.18 -11.35 28.38
C ASN A 351 -11.35 -10.31 27.63
N VAL A 352 -10.97 -9.23 28.33
CA VAL A 352 -10.17 -8.17 27.76
C VAL A 352 -8.88 -8.04 28.56
N GLU A 353 -7.77 -8.15 27.88
CA GLU A 353 -6.44 -7.91 28.41
C GLU A 353 -5.76 -6.81 27.63
N ILE A 354 -5.42 -5.72 28.28
CA ILE A 354 -4.73 -4.57 27.69
C ILE A 354 -3.51 -4.29 28.55
N ALA A 355 -2.34 -4.30 27.92
CA ALA A 355 -1.08 -3.92 28.54
C ALA A 355 -0.41 -2.85 27.67
N ASP A 356 -0.35 -1.63 28.18
CA ASP A 356 0.36 -0.54 27.57
C ASP A 356 1.51 -0.05 28.43
N HIS A 357 2.69 0.12 27.80
CA HIS A 357 3.88 0.58 28.53
C HIS A 357 3.91 2.11 28.65
N THR A 358 3.54 2.84 27.58
CA THR A 358 3.58 4.31 27.60
C THR A 358 2.44 4.89 26.78
N GLY A 359 1.38 5.29 27.43
CA GLY A 359 0.18 5.86 26.85
C GLY A 359 -1.04 5.69 27.77
N ASP A 360 -2.14 6.26 27.35
CA ASP A 360 -3.38 6.17 28.10
C ASP A 360 -4.23 5.00 27.62
N VAL A 361 -4.81 4.26 28.56
CA VAL A 361 -5.71 3.14 28.27
C VAL A 361 -7.15 3.54 28.55
N VAL A 362 -8.01 3.50 27.53
CA VAL A 362 -9.44 3.78 27.64
C VAL A 362 -10.24 2.54 27.23
N LEU A 363 -10.94 1.91 28.16
CA LEU A 363 -11.85 0.80 27.89
C LEU A 363 -13.30 1.23 28.09
N THR A 364 -14.11 1.07 27.07
CA THR A 364 -15.55 1.33 27.11
C THR A 364 -16.32 0.01 27.15
N MET A 365 -17.09 -0.21 28.22
CA MET A 365 -17.95 -1.36 28.44
C MET A 365 -19.43 -0.99 28.36
N PRO A 366 -20.32 -1.87 27.87
CA PRO A 366 -21.78 -1.65 27.93
C PRO A 366 -22.24 -1.39 29.37
N GLU A 367 -23.24 -0.49 29.54
CA GLU A 367 -23.78 -0.15 30.89
C GLU A 367 -24.33 -1.35 31.64
N ASP A 368 -24.87 -2.34 30.96
CA ASP A 368 -25.44 -3.57 31.50
C ASP A 368 -24.43 -4.73 31.61
N ALA A 369 -23.16 -4.48 31.33
CA ALA A 369 -22.10 -5.48 31.38
C ALA A 369 -21.89 -6.00 32.81
N SER A 370 -21.64 -7.33 32.91
CA SER A 370 -21.21 -7.98 34.13
C SER A 370 -19.79 -8.48 33.95
N PHE A 371 -18.86 -7.99 34.78
CA PHE A 371 -17.44 -8.31 34.66
C PHE A 371 -16.72 -8.26 36.01
N SER A 372 -15.55 -8.86 36.08
CA SER A 372 -14.55 -8.62 37.12
C SER A 372 -13.36 -7.90 36.50
N VAL A 373 -12.79 -6.94 37.19
CA VAL A 373 -11.67 -6.15 36.71
C VAL A 373 -10.52 -6.14 37.71
N THR A 374 -9.32 -6.24 37.20
CA THR A 374 -8.08 -5.90 37.86
C THR A 374 -7.33 -4.93 36.95
N GLY A 375 -6.86 -3.79 37.50
CA GLY A 375 -6.16 -2.81 36.71
C GLY A 375 -5.11 -2.09 37.55
N ASN A 376 -4.11 -1.55 36.89
CA ASN A 376 -3.09 -0.69 37.50
C ASN A 376 -2.68 0.42 36.53
N ALA A 377 -2.39 1.60 37.11
CA ALA A 377 -1.88 2.76 36.36
C ALA A 377 -0.90 3.54 37.21
N SER A 378 0.03 4.24 36.56
CA SER A 378 0.98 5.14 37.20
C SER A 378 1.21 6.42 36.39
N GLY A 379 0.11 7.04 35.93
CA GLY A 379 0.09 8.33 35.27
C GLY A 379 -0.15 9.52 36.21
N ASP A 380 -0.22 10.72 35.63
CA ASP A 380 -0.45 11.95 36.37
C ASP A 380 -1.88 12.11 36.93
N GLU A 381 -2.87 11.53 36.21
CA GLU A 381 -4.30 11.59 36.56
C GLU A 381 -4.84 10.26 37.13
N ASP A 382 -4.03 9.21 37.04
CA ASP A 382 -4.31 7.92 37.62
C ASP A 382 -5.49 7.14 36.97
N ILE A 383 -6.33 6.49 37.80
CA ILE A 383 -7.45 5.68 37.36
C ILE A 383 -8.77 6.45 37.47
N ARG A 384 -9.55 6.44 36.38
CA ARG A 384 -10.94 6.95 36.37
C ARG A 384 -11.90 5.81 35.97
N THR A 385 -13.05 5.76 36.64
CA THR A 385 -14.08 4.78 36.28
C THR A 385 -15.49 5.29 36.53
N ASP A 386 -16.40 4.99 35.63
CA ASP A 386 -17.85 5.22 35.76
C ASP A 386 -18.55 4.13 36.58
N PHE A 387 -17.86 3.02 36.88
CA PHE A 387 -18.40 1.88 37.59
C PHE A 387 -18.10 1.95 39.11
N PRO A 388 -18.94 1.40 39.99
CA PRO A 388 -18.73 1.40 41.42
C PRO A 388 -17.67 0.36 41.83
N LEU A 389 -16.42 0.67 41.58
CA LEU A 389 -15.28 -0.21 41.81
C LEU A 389 -14.37 0.33 42.92
N HIS A 390 -13.54 -0.54 43.49
CA HIS A 390 -12.61 -0.18 44.53
C HIS A 390 -11.27 0.25 43.93
N MET A 391 -10.81 1.45 44.32
CA MET A 391 -9.51 1.98 43.94
C MET A 391 -8.61 2.11 45.15
N THR A 392 -7.35 1.71 45.01
CA THR A 392 -6.34 1.85 46.05
C THR A 392 -5.13 2.58 45.48
N ASN A 393 -4.60 3.54 46.26
CA ASN A 393 -3.39 4.25 45.86
C ASN A 393 -2.23 3.85 46.79
N ASN A 394 -1.14 3.31 46.21
CA ASN A 394 0.06 2.90 46.90
C ASN A 394 1.28 3.53 46.23
N ASP A 395 1.91 4.51 46.92
CA ASP A 395 3.17 5.13 46.51
C ASP A 395 3.24 5.59 45.02
N GLY A 396 2.15 6.23 44.53
CA GLY A 396 2.09 6.77 43.17
C GLY A 396 1.70 5.75 42.11
N ARG A 397 1.28 4.55 42.51
CA ARG A 397 0.64 3.56 41.64
C ARG A 397 -0.79 3.34 42.14
N GLN A 398 -1.75 3.57 41.27
CA GLN A 398 -3.15 3.24 41.55
C GLN A 398 -3.50 1.86 41.07
N THR A 399 -4.34 1.18 41.81
CA THR A 399 -4.90 -0.12 41.44
C THR A 399 -6.41 -0.06 41.49
N LEU A 400 -7.04 -0.73 40.52
CA LEU A 400 -8.47 -0.93 40.37
C LEU A 400 -8.79 -2.40 40.58
N ASP A 401 -9.70 -2.73 41.50
CA ASP A 401 -10.14 -4.10 41.71
C ASP A 401 -11.63 -4.16 42.03
N GLY A 402 -12.30 -5.18 41.53
CA GLY A 402 -13.70 -5.40 41.86
C GLY A 402 -14.49 -6.16 40.81
N ALA A 403 -15.80 -6.23 41.05
CA ALA A 403 -16.73 -6.85 40.15
C ALA A 403 -18.00 -6.00 39.99
N VAL A 404 -18.53 -5.97 38.78
CA VAL A 404 -19.78 -5.34 38.40
C VAL A 404 -20.79 -6.40 38.06
N GLY A 405 -22.04 -6.26 38.54
CA GLY A 405 -23.09 -7.26 38.35
C GLY A 405 -22.81 -8.57 39.08
N HIS A 406 -22.89 -9.67 38.35
CA HIS A 406 -22.62 -11.00 38.91
C HIS A 406 -21.19 -11.51 38.65
N GLY A 407 -20.28 -10.65 38.23
CA GLY A 407 -19.03 -11.02 37.61
C GLY A 407 -19.29 -11.55 36.18
N GLY A 408 -18.41 -12.24 35.58
CA GLY A 408 -18.57 -12.74 34.21
C GLY A 408 -17.22 -12.74 33.50
N VAL A 409 -17.12 -11.90 32.46
CA VAL A 409 -15.85 -11.73 31.75
C VAL A 409 -14.81 -11.06 32.66
N ARG A 410 -13.54 -11.33 32.37
CA ARG A 410 -12.42 -10.76 33.12
C ARG A 410 -11.75 -9.65 32.32
N LEU A 411 -11.51 -8.54 33.00
CA LEU A 411 -10.77 -7.42 32.46
C LEU A 411 -9.43 -7.32 33.21
N HIS A 412 -8.34 -7.32 32.46
CA HIS A 412 -7.00 -7.08 32.97
C HIS A 412 -6.40 -5.88 32.24
N LEU A 413 -6.16 -4.78 32.97
CA LEU A 413 -5.83 -3.50 32.38
C LEU A 413 -4.56 -2.94 33.00
N GLU A 414 -3.52 -2.72 32.21
CA GLU A 414 -2.25 -2.14 32.65
C GLU A 414 -1.88 -0.92 31.81
N ALA A 415 -1.65 0.23 32.50
CA ALA A 415 -1.04 1.41 31.93
C ALA A 415 0.21 1.72 32.76
N GLU A 416 1.39 1.27 32.31
CA GLU A 416 2.60 1.33 33.14
C GLU A 416 3.08 2.77 33.33
N HIS A 417 3.01 3.60 32.27
CA HIS A 417 3.34 5.02 32.29
C HIS A 417 2.22 5.83 31.62
N GLY A 418 0.99 5.75 32.13
CA GLY A 418 -0.19 6.40 31.60
C GLY A 418 -1.38 6.31 32.52
N ASN A 419 -2.49 6.82 32.07
CA ASN A 419 -3.76 6.84 32.79
C ASN A 419 -4.64 5.67 32.34
N LEU A 420 -5.52 5.21 33.23
CA LEU A 420 -6.50 4.18 32.94
C LEU A 420 -7.91 4.74 33.08
N GLU A 421 -8.71 4.63 32.04
CA GLU A 421 -10.11 5.05 32.10
C GLU A 421 -11.05 3.90 31.71
N LEU A 422 -11.98 3.53 32.62
CA LEU A 422 -13.01 2.54 32.40
C LEU A 422 -14.37 3.22 32.31
N ARG A 423 -14.89 3.38 31.07
CA ARG A 423 -16.12 4.13 30.74
C ARG A 423 -17.33 3.24 30.55
N LYS A 424 -18.51 3.82 30.77
CA LYS A 424 -19.78 3.25 30.34
C LYS A 424 -20.10 3.71 28.93
N GLY A 425 -20.50 2.75 28.08
CA GLY A 425 -20.96 3.01 26.72
C GLY A 425 -22.34 2.41 26.46
N SER A 426 -22.90 2.72 25.29
CA SER A 426 -24.13 2.12 24.84
C SER A 426 -23.91 0.64 24.54
N SER A 427 -24.92 -0.20 24.81
CA SER A 427 -24.88 -1.62 24.45
C SER A 427 -24.97 -1.78 22.93
N ALA A 428 -23.85 -2.14 22.32
CA ALA A 428 -23.77 -2.53 20.90
C ALA A 428 -23.76 -4.05 20.80
N THR A 429 -24.45 -4.61 19.80
CA THR A 429 -24.45 -6.04 19.50
C THR A 429 -23.91 -6.24 18.10
N LEU A 430 -22.87 -7.05 17.96
CA LEU A 430 -22.34 -7.45 16.67
C LEU A 430 -23.12 -8.66 16.15
N SER A 431 -23.88 -8.51 15.07
CA SER A 431 -24.54 -9.64 14.42
C SER A 431 -23.56 -10.31 13.45
N MET A 432 -23.26 -11.58 13.68
CA MET A 432 -22.35 -12.37 12.84
C MET A 432 -23.00 -12.90 11.54
N ASN A 433 -24.28 -12.54 11.27
CA ASN A 433 -25.02 -12.97 10.09
C ASN A 433 -25.23 -11.80 9.12
N GLU A 434 -24.22 -11.45 8.36
CA GLU A 434 -24.41 -10.74 7.09
C GLU A 434 -23.75 -11.55 5.95
N SER A 435 -24.36 -12.67 5.61
CA SER A 435 -24.30 -13.16 4.23
C SER A 435 -25.24 -12.26 3.43
N GLY A 436 -24.64 -11.51 2.48
CA GLY A 436 -25.27 -10.49 1.65
C GLY A 436 -26.74 -10.66 1.35
N ASP A 437 -27.53 -9.75 1.88
CA ASP A 437 -28.79 -9.37 1.28
C ASP A 437 -28.81 -7.83 1.22
N ASN A 438 -28.55 -7.30 0.04
CA ASN A 438 -28.73 -5.90 -0.31
C ASN A 438 -30.22 -5.60 -0.38
N GLY A 439 -30.87 -5.45 0.77
CA GLY A 439 -32.22 -4.97 0.95
C GLY A 439 -32.22 -3.47 1.23
N GLU A 440 -32.30 -2.72 0.18
CA GLU A 440 -32.70 -1.32 0.05
C GLU A 440 -33.64 -0.83 1.17
N THR A 441 -33.15 0.05 2.04
CA THR A 441 -34.03 1.02 2.75
C THR A 441 -33.34 2.38 2.82
N ALA A 442 -33.34 3.06 1.68
CA ALA A 442 -33.15 4.50 1.65
C ALA A 442 -34.29 5.17 2.43
N LYS A 443 -34.02 5.55 3.69
CA LYS A 443 -34.93 6.46 4.41
C LYS A 443 -34.83 7.84 3.79
N HIS A 444 -35.83 8.20 3.01
CA HIS A 444 -36.12 9.56 2.56
C HIS A 444 -36.02 10.55 3.73
N PHE A 445 -34.99 11.36 3.70
CA PHE A 445 -34.94 12.59 4.48
C PHE A 445 -35.90 13.60 3.81
N LYS A 446 -37.08 13.80 4.40
CA LYS A 446 -38.04 14.79 3.98
C LYS A 446 -37.58 16.16 4.45
N ALA A 447 -37.10 16.99 3.54
CA ALA A 447 -36.82 18.38 3.82
C ALA A 447 -38.10 19.13 4.17
N PRO A 448 -38.10 20.09 5.12
CA PRO A 448 -39.29 20.89 5.47
C PRO A 448 -39.65 21.83 4.32
N ALA A 449 -40.91 21.76 3.89
CA ALA A 449 -41.50 22.68 2.96
C ALA A 449 -41.70 24.06 3.60
N GLY A 450 -41.28 25.13 2.91
CA GLY A 450 -41.71 26.45 3.28
C GLY A 450 -40.79 27.59 2.81
N ALA A 451 -41.04 28.09 1.61
CA ALA A 451 -41.19 29.53 1.32
C ALA A 451 -41.37 29.73 -0.19
N LYS A 452 -42.56 30.20 -0.57
CA LYS A 452 -42.88 30.65 -1.93
C LYS A 452 -42.17 31.96 -2.21
N PRO A 453 -41.59 32.18 -3.41
CA PRO A 453 -41.28 33.52 -3.85
C PRO A 453 -42.53 34.18 -4.46
N THR A 454 -42.87 35.32 -3.95
CA THR A 454 -43.87 36.26 -4.50
C THR A 454 -43.28 36.89 -5.77
N VAL A 455 -43.97 36.70 -6.88
CA VAL A 455 -43.72 37.43 -8.13
C VAL A 455 -44.44 38.76 -8.02
N GLU A 456 -43.72 39.87 -8.09
CA GLU A 456 -44.27 41.21 -8.35
C GLU A 456 -43.90 41.61 -9.75
N GLN A 457 -44.93 41.83 -10.56
CA GLN A 457 -44.82 42.44 -11.90
C GLN A 457 -44.69 43.96 -11.76
N GLN A 458 -43.74 44.52 -12.43
CA GLN A 458 -43.86 45.75 -13.23
C GLN A 458 -42.73 45.78 -14.30
#